data_6c1cf50d0e0e208aec7b92e68b658e90
#
_entry.id   6c1cf50d0e0e208aec7b92e68b658e90
#
_cell.length_a   1.000
_cell.length_b   1.000
_cell.length_c   1.000
_cell.angle_alpha   90.00
_cell.angle_beta   90.00
_cell.angle_gamma   90.00
#
_symmetry.space_group_name_H-M   'P 1'
#
loop_
_entity.id
_entity.type
_entity.pdbx_description
1 polymer ?
#
loop_
_entity_poly.entity_id
_entity_poly.type
_entity_poly.pdbx_seq_one_letter_code
_entity_poly.pdbx_strand_id
1 'polypeptide(L)'
;MLATPELILEAAQIPQLEGLLPRWREVPLYRDSLARAGCEPPTFDCFKGLPLLRKHEMRNGFPRNFLADGQSLESLLDKNLVELEHTSGTSEERLPVLFGRGWWNAQEESALRLNGLVARVLDEHPQARRATLVPPACNGLTCPTVWMSREQRTLGNTLYVNLARIPFLLGDADLARMAAEIAGWAPQFLDLDPVHGVRFALYCEQRGIQFPSLRFVLCSYEFVSVVHRRILARVFGVPVFNLYGSTETGHLLMDNEHGDMKPSYDTAFLEVVDADERGVGELVVTTLTNDYMPLLRYRIGDLAERIERPYASDFVVHGRIRDTLTAGDGRRVTTWQVDQCFAETDGIAHYELRQDENGDCVLRFVPDGAGPTAKTLEHTGSQLGELLTFRQGIKTEAMPVLVPAASGKFRLTQRTAKSGA
;
A
#
# COMPACT_ATOMS: atom_id res chain seq x y z
N MET A 1 25.89 12.91 27.76
CA MET A 1 25.09 11.90 27.08
C MET A 1 25.20 12.19 25.61
N LEU A 2 25.92 11.33 24.86
CA LEU A 2 25.95 11.44 23.40
C LEU A 2 24.55 11.05 22.94
N ALA A 3 23.89 11.94 22.17
CA ALA A 3 22.62 11.64 21.54
C ALA A 3 22.79 10.34 20.73
N THR A 4 21.87 9.40 20.91
CA THR A 4 21.87 8.16 20.15
C THR A 4 21.75 8.48 18.65
N PRO A 5 22.45 7.78 17.76
CA PRO A 5 22.41 8.03 16.32
C PRO A 5 21.02 7.98 15.68
N GLU A 6 20.03 7.42 16.37
CA GLU A 6 18.62 7.23 15.98
C GLU A 6 17.87 8.51 15.60
N LEU A 7 18.43 9.64 15.97
CA LEU A 7 17.80 10.96 15.80
C LEU A 7 18.28 11.74 14.56
N ILE A 8 19.22 11.22 13.75
CA ILE A 8 19.87 12.11 12.77
C ILE A 8 18.94 12.46 11.60
N LEU A 9 18.28 11.49 10.97
CA LEU A 9 17.36 11.78 9.84
C LEU A 9 16.04 12.38 10.31
N GLU A 10 15.49 11.88 11.41
CA GLU A 10 14.27 12.46 12.00
C GLU A 10 14.55 13.82 12.64
N ALA A 11 15.72 13.99 13.26
CA ALA A 11 16.16 15.31 13.75
C ALA A 11 16.31 16.32 12.61
N ALA A 12 16.69 15.89 11.40
CA ALA A 12 16.72 16.75 10.22
C ALA A 12 15.31 17.17 9.76
N GLN A 13 14.26 16.37 10.04
CA GLN A 13 12.88 16.72 9.73
C GLN A 13 12.27 17.73 10.71
N ILE A 14 12.79 17.84 11.95
CA ILE A 14 12.26 18.76 12.96
C ILE A 14 12.27 20.21 12.47
N PRO A 15 13.36 20.78 11.95
CA PRO A 15 13.36 22.14 11.40
C PRO A 15 12.38 22.31 10.23
N GLN A 16 12.20 21.28 9.41
CA GLN A 16 11.24 21.30 8.30
C GLN A 16 9.79 21.36 8.83
N LEU A 17 9.45 20.52 9.80
CA LEU A 17 8.13 20.55 10.46
C LEU A 17 7.86 21.88 11.12
N GLU A 18 8.81 22.42 11.87
CA GLU A 18 8.70 23.73 12.52
C GLU A 18 8.53 24.86 11.48
N GLY A 19 9.24 24.79 10.36
CA GLY A 19 9.10 25.74 9.26
C GLY A 19 7.76 25.68 8.52
N LEU A 20 7.08 24.53 8.54
CA LEU A 20 5.75 24.36 7.93
C LEU A 20 4.60 24.78 8.85
N LEU A 21 4.78 24.78 10.17
CA LEU A 21 3.73 25.14 11.13
C LEU A 21 3.07 26.51 10.87
N PRO A 22 3.81 27.61 10.57
CA PRO A 22 3.20 28.89 10.21
C PRO A 22 2.27 28.82 9.00
N ARG A 23 2.69 28.07 7.97
CA ARG A 23 1.89 27.86 6.75
C ARG A 23 0.62 27.07 7.02
N TRP A 24 0.69 26.03 7.84
CA TRP A 24 -0.48 25.24 8.22
C TRP A 24 -1.52 26.02 9.03
N ARG A 25 -1.14 27.11 9.69
CA ARG A 25 -2.10 28.03 10.34
C ARG A 25 -3.03 28.73 9.35
N GLU A 26 -2.62 28.87 8.10
CA GLU A 26 -3.45 29.46 7.05
C GLU A 26 -4.50 28.45 6.53
N VAL A 27 -4.31 27.15 6.78
CA VAL A 27 -5.25 26.10 6.40
C VAL A 27 -6.44 26.09 7.38
N PRO A 28 -7.67 26.31 6.90
CA PRO A 28 -8.85 26.44 7.79
C PRO A 28 -9.04 25.22 8.72
N LEU A 29 -8.74 24.01 8.27
CA LEU A 29 -8.86 22.78 9.05
C LEU A 29 -7.99 22.80 10.32
N TYR A 30 -6.84 23.45 10.28
CA TYR A 30 -5.86 23.44 11.38
C TYR A 30 -5.83 24.73 12.20
N ARG A 31 -6.42 25.82 11.68
CA ARG A 31 -6.38 27.16 12.27
C ARG A 31 -6.71 27.16 13.77
N ASP A 32 -7.83 26.56 14.13
CA ASP A 32 -8.30 26.55 15.52
C ASP A 32 -7.47 25.63 16.43
N SER A 33 -7.02 24.48 15.92
CA SER A 33 -6.21 23.53 16.69
C SER A 33 -4.82 24.09 16.98
N LEU A 34 -4.19 24.71 16.00
CA LEU A 34 -2.89 25.36 16.14
C LEU A 34 -2.96 26.61 17.04
N ALA A 35 -4.06 27.41 16.96
CA ALA A 35 -4.27 28.54 17.83
C ALA A 35 -4.45 28.11 19.28
N ARG A 36 -5.25 27.09 19.55
CA ARG A 36 -5.46 26.54 20.91
C ARG A 36 -4.20 25.90 21.50
N ALA A 37 -3.36 25.29 20.66
CA ALA A 37 -2.11 24.70 21.11
C ALA A 37 -1.08 25.76 21.56
N GLY A 38 -1.30 27.03 21.22
CA GLY A 38 -0.42 28.12 21.67
C GLY A 38 1.01 28.03 21.16
N CYS A 39 1.17 27.47 19.92
CA CYS A 39 2.46 27.18 19.31
C CYS A 39 3.22 28.44 18.87
N GLU A 40 3.63 29.29 19.81
CA GLU A 40 4.44 30.49 19.51
C GLU A 40 5.64 30.56 20.45
N PRO A 41 6.86 30.38 19.94
CA PRO A 41 7.21 29.98 18.57
C PRO A 41 6.77 28.56 18.22
N PRO A 42 6.65 28.21 16.92
CA PRO A 42 6.33 26.87 16.48
C PRO A 42 7.48 25.92 16.87
N THR A 43 7.18 24.90 17.66
CA THR A 43 8.15 23.90 18.13
C THR A 43 7.67 22.50 17.83
N PHE A 44 8.60 21.55 17.78
CA PHE A 44 8.30 20.14 17.57
C PHE A 44 7.43 19.55 18.70
N ASP A 45 7.64 20.00 19.95
CA ASP A 45 6.78 19.59 21.07
C ASP A 45 5.35 20.06 20.91
N CYS A 46 5.16 21.27 20.38
CA CYS A 46 3.84 21.73 20.02
C CYS A 46 3.20 20.87 18.91
N PHE A 47 3.95 20.55 17.87
CA PHE A 47 3.50 19.67 16.80
C PHE A 47 3.02 18.32 17.35
N LYS A 48 3.78 17.68 18.24
CA LYS A 48 3.38 16.41 18.88
C LYS A 48 2.08 16.53 19.72
N GLY A 49 1.80 17.69 20.27
CA GLY A 49 0.58 17.97 21.03
C GLY A 49 -0.68 18.17 20.18
N LEU A 50 -0.56 18.29 18.85
CA LEU A 50 -1.71 18.45 17.96
C LEU A 50 -2.59 17.19 17.93
N PRO A 51 -3.92 17.35 17.78
CA PRO A 51 -4.83 16.22 17.65
C PRO A 51 -4.54 15.41 16.40
N LEU A 52 -4.83 14.10 16.46
CA LEU A 52 -4.72 13.21 15.31
C LEU A 52 -5.88 13.46 14.33
N LEU A 53 -5.55 13.71 13.07
CA LEU A 53 -6.51 13.94 11.99
C LEU A 53 -7.16 12.62 11.54
N ARG A 54 -8.46 12.62 11.36
CA ARG A 54 -9.24 11.48 10.90
C ARG A 54 -9.86 11.73 9.52
N LYS A 55 -10.10 10.66 8.79
CA LYS A 55 -10.63 10.69 7.41
C LYS A 55 -11.94 11.48 7.26
N HIS A 56 -12.85 11.38 8.22
CA HIS A 56 -14.11 12.12 8.19
C HIS A 56 -13.90 13.65 8.33
N GLU A 57 -12.88 14.08 9.08
CA GLU A 57 -12.56 15.52 9.24
C GLU A 57 -12.00 16.10 7.93
N MET A 58 -11.23 15.30 7.19
CA MET A 58 -10.76 15.70 5.85
C MET A 58 -11.92 15.90 4.87
N ARG A 59 -12.94 15.03 4.95
CA ARG A 59 -14.10 15.06 4.04
C ARG A 59 -15.03 16.24 4.35
N ASN A 60 -15.21 16.55 5.64
CA ASN A 60 -16.11 17.59 6.08
C ASN A 60 -15.61 18.98 5.64
N GLY A 61 -16.37 19.60 4.73
CA GLY A 61 -16.05 20.93 4.20
C GLY A 61 -15.07 20.97 3.04
N PHE A 62 -14.62 19.80 2.52
CA PHE A 62 -13.77 19.78 1.31
C PHE A 62 -14.43 20.52 0.14
N PRO A 63 -13.69 21.32 -0.65
CA PRO A 63 -12.26 21.63 -0.52
C PRO A 63 -11.94 22.82 0.40
N ARG A 64 -12.96 23.53 0.92
CA ARG A 64 -12.81 24.80 1.68
C ARG A 64 -12.02 24.65 2.97
N ASN A 65 -12.05 23.46 3.58
CA ASN A 65 -11.28 23.17 4.79
C ASN A 65 -9.75 23.10 4.55
N PHE A 66 -9.30 22.97 3.30
CA PHE A 66 -7.88 22.93 2.95
C PHE A 66 -7.39 24.16 2.18
N LEU A 67 -8.27 24.80 1.40
CA LEU A 67 -7.88 25.93 0.57
C LEU A 67 -7.81 27.23 1.41
N ALA A 68 -6.76 28.00 1.19
CA ALA A 68 -6.62 29.32 1.81
C ALA A 68 -7.77 30.25 1.40
N ASP A 69 -8.05 31.26 2.25
CA ASP A 69 -9.10 32.23 2.00
C ASP A 69 -8.91 32.90 0.63
N GLY A 70 -9.97 32.93 -0.16
CA GLY A 70 -9.98 33.49 -1.52
C GLY A 70 -9.55 32.54 -2.65
N GLN A 71 -9.12 31.31 -2.33
CA GLN A 71 -8.87 30.28 -3.35
C GLN A 71 -10.16 29.50 -3.66
N SER A 72 -10.35 29.12 -4.93
CA SER A 72 -11.40 28.18 -5.33
C SER A 72 -10.82 26.99 -6.11
N LEU A 73 -11.40 25.81 -5.90
CA LEU A 73 -10.99 24.60 -6.60
C LEU A 73 -11.11 24.74 -8.13
N GLU A 74 -12.21 25.34 -8.60
CA GLU A 74 -12.45 25.59 -10.03
C GLU A 74 -11.31 26.42 -10.62
N SER A 75 -10.94 27.53 -9.96
CA SER A 75 -9.86 28.40 -10.45
C SER A 75 -8.51 27.69 -10.47
N LEU A 76 -8.23 26.79 -9.53
CA LEU A 76 -6.99 26.02 -9.48
C LEU A 76 -6.95 24.97 -10.60
N LEU A 77 -8.08 24.31 -10.88
CA LEU A 77 -8.23 23.34 -11.97
C LEU A 77 -8.14 24.03 -13.34
N ASP A 78 -8.84 25.15 -13.54
CA ASP A 78 -8.81 25.94 -14.79
C ASP A 78 -7.39 26.41 -15.14
N LYS A 79 -6.62 26.79 -14.12
CA LYS A 79 -5.21 27.18 -14.27
C LYS A 79 -4.26 25.99 -14.37
N ASN A 80 -4.76 24.77 -14.33
CA ASN A 80 -3.97 23.54 -14.39
C ASN A 80 -2.87 23.44 -13.31
N LEU A 81 -3.13 23.99 -12.12
CA LEU A 81 -2.19 24.01 -11.00
C LEU A 81 -2.29 22.77 -10.11
N VAL A 82 -3.46 22.12 -10.09
CA VAL A 82 -3.75 20.99 -9.21
C VAL A 82 -4.33 19.81 -9.98
N GLU A 83 -4.26 18.66 -9.35
CA GLU A 83 -4.93 17.42 -9.72
C GLU A 83 -5.87 17.02 -8.60
N LEU A 84 -7.07 16.54 -8.98
CA LEU A 84 -8.09 16.03 -8.05
C LEU A 84 -8.27 14.54 -8.29
N GLU A 85 -7.96 13.76 -7.30
CA GLU A 85 -8.08 12.31 -7.32
C GLU A 85 -9.06 11.81 -6.24
N HIS A 86 -9.41 10.53 -6.29
CA HIS A 86 -10.28 9.93 -5.28
C HIS A 86 -9.70 8.61 -4.79
N THR A 87 -9.77 8.39 -3.49
CA THR A 87 -9.38 7.08 -2.93
C THR A 87 -10.29 5.96 -3.45
N SER A 88 -9.77 4.73 -3.53
CA SER A 88 -10.47 3.54 -4.05
C SER A 88 -11.61 2.99 -3.17
N GLY A 89 -12.01 3.69 -2.11
CA GLY A 89 -13.08 3.27 -1.19
C GLY A 89 -14.45 3.08 -1.87
N THR A 90 -15.42 2.54 -1.13
CA THR A 90 -16.84 2.56 -1.53
C THR A 90 -17.33 4.01 -1.67
N SER A 91 -18.46 4.24 -2.35
CA SER A 91 -18.95 5.62 -2.58
C SER A 91 -19.07 6.46 -1.29
N GLU A 92 -19.38 5.82 -0.16
CA GLU A 92 -19.48 6.47 1.15
C GLU A 92 -18.13 6.69 1.82
N GLU A 93 -17.09 5.91 1.45
CA GLU A 93 -15.73 5.99 2.01
C GLU A 93 -14.74 6.71 1.10
N ARG A 94 -15.13 7.06 -0.13
CA ARG A 94 -14.25 7.78 -1.05
C ARG A 94 -13.92 9.16 -0.49
N LEU A 95 -12.64 9.48 -0.54
CA LEU A 95 -12.10 10.78 -0.15
C LEU A 95 -11.58 11.48 -1.40
N PRO A 96 -12.02 12.70 -1.71
CA PRO A 96 -11.35 13.52 -2.70
C PRO A 96 -9.99 13.97 -2.15
N VAL A 97 -8.97 13.90 -2.99
CA VAL A 97 -7.59 14.27 -2.64
C VAL A 97 -7.09 15.29 -3.64
N LEU A 98 -6.55 16.39 -3.13
CA LEU A 98 -6.06 17.50 -3.92
C LEU A 98 -4.55 17.63 -3.74
N PHE A 99 -3.81 17.69 -4.84
CA PHE A 99 -2.36 17.92 -4.82
C PHE A 99 -1.91 18.75 -6.03
N GLY A 100 -0.73 19.35 -5.92
CA GLY A 100 -0.12 20.11 -7.00
C GLY A 100 0.20 19.23 -8.20
N ARG A 101 0.13 19.82 -9.40
CA ARG A 101 0.46 19.10 -10.61
C ARG A 101 1.88 18.56 -10.58
N GLY A 102 2.01 17.27 -10.92
CA GLY A 102 3.29 16.55 -10.87
C GLY A 102 3.73 16.09 -9.48
N TRP A 103 2.99 16.43 -8.43
CA TRP A 103 3.32 16.01 -7.07
C TRP A 103 3.40 14.48 -6.95
N TRP A 104 2.43 13.77 -7.53
CA TRP A 104 2.41 12.30 -7.47
C TRP A 104 3.67 11.67 -8.05
N ASN A 105 4.12 12.14 -9.22
CA ASN A 105 5.33 11.63 -9.85
C ASN A 105 6.59 11.94 -9.03
N ALA A 106 6.67 13.12 -8.42
CA ALA A 106 7.77 13.48 -7.53
C ALA A 106 7.81 12.60 -6.28
N GLN A 107 6.64 12.25 -5.71
CA GLN A 107 6.54 11.31 -4.59
C GLN A 107 7.02 9.91 -4.99
N GLU A 108 6.58 9.40 -6.14
CA GLU A 108 7.00 8.10 -6.66
C GLU A 108 8.52 8.07 -6.88
N GLU A 109 9.07 9.08 -7.54
CA GLU A 109 10.51 9.17 -7.81
C GLU A 109 11.34 9.18 -6.52
N SER A 110 10.93 10.00 -5.54
CA SER A 110 11.61 10.06 -4.24
C SER A 110 11.60 8.68 -3.55
N ALA A 111 10.46 8.00 -3.52
CA ALA A 111 10.35 6.70 -2.88
C ALA A 111 11.15 5.61 -3.62
N LEU A 112 11.11 5.57 -4.94
CA LEU A 112 11.84 4.59 -5.75
C LEU A 112 13.36 4.69 -5.55
N ARG A 113 13.89 5.88 -5.28
CA ARG A 113 15.32 6.11 -5.00
C ARG A 113 15.78 5.60 -3.62
N LEU A 114 14.89 5.20 -2.75
CA LEU A 114 15.22 4.53 -1.47
C LEU A 114 15.78 3.11 -1.67
N ASN A 115 15.60 2.53 -2.87
CA ASN A 115 16.19 1.26 -3.26
C ASN A 115 17.32 1.49 -4.26
N GLY A 116 18.54 1.12 -3.91
CA GLY A 116 19.72 1.42 -4.75
C GLY A 116 19.75 0.64 -6.06
N LEU A 117 19.13 -0.57 -6.13
CA LEU A 117 18.99 -1.30 -7.40
C LEU A 117 18.01 -0.57 -8.33
N VAL A 118 16.84 -0.19 -7.80
CA VAL A 118 15.84 0.54 -8.57
C VAL A 118 16.39 1.87 -9.05
N ALA A 119 17.06 2.65 -8.18
CA ALA A 119 17.69 3.90 -8.53
C ALA A 119 18.69 3.74 -9.69
N ARG A 120 19.57 2.73 -9.64
CA ARG A 120 20.51 2.42 -10.74
C ARG A 120 19.80 2.11 -12.04
N VAL A 121 18.75 1.27 -12.01
CA VAL A 121 17.98 0.95 -13.22
C VAL A 121 17.35 2.20 -13.84
N LEU A 122 16.83 3.10 -13.02
CA LEU A 122 16.24 4.36 -13.50
C LEU A 122 17.30 5.32 -14.05
N ASP A 123 18.49 5.37 -13.46
CA ASP A 123 19.61 6.19 -13.94
C ASP A 123 20.19 5.66 -15.26
N GLU A 124 20.31 4.33 -15.40
CA GLU A 124 20.75 3.66 -16.64
C GLU A 124 19.69 3.76 -17.76
N HIS A 125 18.42 3.86 -17.38
CA HIS A 125 17.29 3.95 -18.31
C HIS A 125 16.39 5.16 -17.98
N PRO A 126 16.79 6.40 -18.31
CA PRO A 126 15.97 7.60 -18.01
C PRO A 126 14.56 7.58 -18.61
N GLN A 127 14.34 6.73 -19.61
CA GLN A 127 13.04 6.46 -20.23
C GLN A 127 12.56 5.04 -19.90
N ALA A 128 12.85 4.55 -18.68
CA ALA A 128 12.44 3.21 -18.27
C ALA A 128 10.95 2.99 -18.52
N ARG A 129 10.66 1.96 -19.31
CA ARG A 129 9.28 1.55 -19.59
C ARG A 129 8.76 0.65 -18.48
N ARG A 130 7.55 0.88 -18.05
CA ARG A 130 6.82 -0.01 -17.14
C ARG A 130 5.58 -0.60 -17.80
N ALA A 131 5.20 -1.81 -17.38
CA ALA A 131 3.90 -2.38 -17.66
C ALA A 131 3.15 -2.57 -16.35
N THR A 132 1.92 -2.05 -16.28
CA THR A 132 1.14 -1.97 -15.06
C THR A 132 -0.03 -2.95 -15.08
N LEU A 133 -0.11 -3.79 -14.05
CA LEU A 133 -1.16 -4.78 -13.83
C LEU A 133 -1.92 -4.47 -12.55
N VAL A 134 -2.88 -3.58 -12.63
CA VAL A 134 -3.68 -3.15 -11.47
C VAL A 134 -5.18 -3.22 -11.79
N PRO A 135 -6.05 -3.26 -10.78
CA PRO A 135 -7.48 -3.19 -11.03
C PRO A 135 -7.83 -1.94 -11.85
N PRO A 136 -8.74 -2.03 -12.83
CA PRO A 136 -9.08 -0.89 -13.71
C PRO A 136 -9.51 0.38 -12.97
N ALA A 137 -10.07 0.25 -11.76
CA ALA A 137 -10.47 1.38 -10.93
C ALA A 137 -9.28 2.09 -10.23
N CYS A 138 -8.09 1.51 -10.28
CA CYS A 138 -6.88 2.03 -9.63
C CYS A 138 -5.85 2.58 -10.63
N ASN A 139 -6.16 2.59 -11.92
CA ASN A 139 -5.21 2.95 -12.98
C ASN A 139 -5.40 4.37 -13.56
N GLY A 140 -6.22 5.22 -12.93
CA GLY A 140 -6.54 6.56 -13.43
C GLY A 140 -7.36 6.58 -14.73
N LEU A 141 -7.66 5.43 -15.33
CA LEU A 141 -8.50 5.30 -16.50
C LEU A 141 -9.97 5.24 -16.06
N THR A 142 -10.72 6.25 -16.40
CA THR A 142 -12.13 6.43 -15.96
C THR A 142 -13.14 5.62 -16.75
N CYS A 143 -12.74 4.91 -17.81
CA CYS A 143 -13.64 4.25 -18.74
C CYS A 143 -13.50 2.73 -18.72
N PRO A 144 -14.53 1.95 -19.17
CA PRO A 144 -14.39 0.52 -19.36
C PRO A 144 -13.22 0.24 -20.30
N THR A 145 -12.11 -0.21 -19.74
CA THR A 145 -10.85 -0.42 -20.44
C THR A 145 -10.92 -1.55 -21.46
N VAL A 146 -11.99 -2.34 -21.46
CA VAL A 146 -12.23 -3.47 -22.38
C VAL A 146 -12.13 -3.07 -23.86
N TRP A 147 -12.53 -1.85 -24.19
CA TRP A 147 -12.58 -1.36 -25.58
C TRP A 147 -11.42 -0.41 -25.94
N MET A 148 -10.48 -0.18 -25.02
CA MET A 148 -9.34 0.67 -25.28
C MET A 148 -8.25 -0.07 -26.05
N SER A 149 -7.75 0.54 -27.14
CA SER A 149 -6.61 0.03 -27.87
C SER A 149 -5.35 0.07 -26.98
N ARG A 150 -4.29 -0.61 -27.40
CA ARG A 150 -2.99 -0.56 -26.71
C ARG A 150 -2.47 0.88 -26.61
N GLU A 151 -2.59 1.65 -27.69
CA GLU A 151 -2.15 3.03 -27.76
C GLU A 151 -2.89 3.91 -26.75
N GLN A 152 -4.21 3.73 -26.61
CA GLN A 152 -5.03 4.43 -25.62
C GLN A 152 -4.69 4.07 -24.17
N ARG A 153 -4.12 2.88 -23.95
CA ARG A 153 -3.65 2.39 -22.65
C ARG A 153 -2.16 2.64 -22.40
N THR A 154 -1.49 3.34 -23.32
CA THR A 154 -0.07 3.71 -23.18
C THR A 154 0.02 5.19 -22.86
N LEU A 155 0.46 5.52 -21.66
CA LEU A 155 0.62 6.89 -21.17
C LEU A 155 2.10 7.14 -20.88
N GLY A 156 2.77 7.90 -21.73
CA GLY A 156 4.22 8.08 -21.64
C GLY A 156 4.96 6.75 -21.69
N ASN A 157 5.73 6.45 -20.67
CA ASN A 157 6.50 5.21 -20.55
C ASN A 157 5.74 4.06 -19.85
N THR A 158 4.44 4.21 -19.62
CA THR A 158 3.60 3.25 -18.91
C THR A 158 2.58 2.61 -19.83
N LEU A 159 2.58 1.27 -19.89
CA LEU A 159 1.56 0.47 -20.53
C LEU A 159 0.65 -0.19 -19.49
N TYR A 160 -0.64 0.15 -19.49
CA TYR A 160 -1.66 -0.48 -18.65
C TYR A 160 -2.21 -1.72 -19.37
N VAL A 161 -1.90 -2.91 -18.88
CA VAL A 161 -2.26 -4.16 -19.57
C VAL A 161 -3.50 -4.85 -19.02
N ASN A 162 -3.83 -4.62 -17.76
CA ASN A 162 -4.94 -5.29 -17.10
C ASN A 162 -6.29 -4.66 -17.43
N LEU A 163 -7.27 -5.49 -17.77
CA LEU A 163 -8.63 -5.09 -18.13
C LEU A 163 -9.71 -5.73 -17.24
N ALA A 164 -9.32 -6.49 -16.21
CA ALA A 164 -10.23 -7.22 -15.35
C ALA A 164 -10.08 -6.86 -13.88
N ARG A 165 -11.18 -6.96 -13.12
CA ARG A 165 -11.20 -6.71 -11.68
C ARG A 165 -10.88 -7.96 -10.85
N ILE A 166 -11.14 -9.14 -11.38
CA ILE A 166 -10.98 -10.42 -10.69
C ILE A 166 -9.95 -11.26 -11.46
N PRO A 167 -8.68 -11.30 -11.00
CA PRO A 167 -7.59 -11.87 -11.78
C PRO A 167 -7.77 -13.38 -12.05
N PHE A 168 -8.30 -14.14 -11.10
CA PHE A 168 -8.49 -15.59 -11.26
C PHE A 168 -9.65 -15.98 -12.20
N LEU A 169 -10.44 -15.00 -12.67
CA LEU A 169 -11.44 -15.20 -13.75
C LEU A 169 -10.90 -14.88 -15.15
N LEU A 170 -9.66 -14.36 -15.26
CA LEU A 170 -9.04 -14.10 -16.57
C LEU A 170 -8.86 -15.40 -17.34
N GLY A 171 -9.39 -15.42 -18.56
CA GLY A 171 -9.20 -16.52 -19.50
C GLY A 171 -7.84 -16.49 -20.19
N ASP A 172 -7.48 -17.61 -20.80
CA ASP A 172 -6.19 -17.78 -21.52
C ASP A 172 -5.99 -16.74 -22.62
N ALA A 173 -7.06 -16.31 -23.32
CA ALA A 173 -6.98 -15.31 -24.38
C ALA A 173 -6.54 -13.94 -23.85
N ASP A 174 -7.08 -13.51 -22.68
CA ASP A 174 -6.69 -12.27 -22.05
C ASP A 174 -5.26 -12.30 -21.54
N LEU A 175 -4.87 -13.41 -20.90
CA LEU A 175 -3.51 -13.59 -20.39
C LEU A 175 -2.48 -13.68 -21.52
N ALA A 176 -2.83 -14.34 -22.65
CA ALA A 176 -1.99 -14.36 -23.85
C ALA A 176 -1.80 -12.97 -24.46
N ARG A 177 -2.88 -12.19 -24.55
CA ARG A 177 -2.81 -10.78 -24.99
C ARG A 177 -1.88 -9.98 -24.09
N MET A 178 -2.06 -10.06 -22.76
CA MET A 178 -1.21 -9.36 -21.80
C MET A 178 0.26 -9.73 -21.96
N ALA A 179 0.57 -11.01 -22.10
CA ALA A 179 1.94 -11.49 -22.32
C ALA A 179 2.54 -10.95 -23.62
N ALA A 180 1.77 -10.97 -24.72
CA ALA A 180 2.22 -10.43 -26.00
C ALA A 180 2.45 -8.91 -25.97
N GLU A 181 1.56 -8.18 -25.29
CA GLU A 181 1.70 -6.73 -25.11
C GLU A 181 2.93 -6.38 -24.27
N ILE A 182 3.18 -7.08 -23.14
CA ILE A 182 4.36 -6.88 -22.31
C ILE A 182 5.64 -7.23 -23.07
N ALA A 183 5.67 -8.35 -23.77
CA ALA A 183 6.83 -8.75 -24.57
C ALA A 183 7.16 -7.71 -25.66
N GLY A 184 6.15 -7.24 -26.39
CA GLY A 184 6.32 -6.20 -27.40
C GLY A 184 6.63 -4.81 -26.85
N TRP A 185 6.24 -4.52 -25.60
CA TRP A 185 6.57 -3.28 -24.90
C TRP A 185 8.00 -3.30 -24.36
N ALA A 186 8.50 -4.48 -24.00
CA ALA A 186 9.81 -4.72 -23.40
C ALA A 186 10.12 -3.81 -22.21
N PRO A 187 9.30 -3.82 -21.12
CA PRO A 187 9.47 -2.95 -19.97
C PRO A 187 10.72 -3.31 -19.16
N GLN A 188 11.29 -2.32 -18.47
CA GLN A 188 12.34 -2.53 -17.47
C GLN A 188 11.77 -3.07 -16.17
N PHE A 189 10.52 -2.77 -15.85
CA PHE A 189 9.87 -3.31 -14.66
C PHE A 189 8.36 -3.51 -14.85
N LEU A 190 7.82 -4.42 -14.06
CA LEU A 190 6.39 -4.56 -13.86
C LEU A 190 6.02 -3.79 -12.59
N ASP A 191 4.93 -3.01 -12.66
CA ASP A 191 4.28 -2.37 -11.52
C ASP A 191 2.90 -3.01 -11.38
N LEU A 192 2.68 -3.73 -10.27
CA LEU A 192 1.53 -4.60 -10.21
C LEU A 192 0.87 -4.67 -8.82
N ASP A 193 -0.44 -4.85 -8.85
CA ASP A 193 -1.16 -5.42 -7.74
C ASP A 193 -0.69 -6.88 -7.56
N PRO A 194 -0.30 -7.30 -6.35
CA PRO A 194 0.32 -8.60 -6.13
C PRO A 194 -0.58 -9.79 -6.54
N VAL A 195 -1.90 -9.70 -6.36
CA VAL A 195 -2.83 -10.79 -6.71
C VAL A 195 -3.01 -10.89 -8.23
N HIS A 196 -3.11 -9.75 -8.91
CA HIS A 196 -3.13 -9.70 -10.38
C HIS A 196 -1.81 -10.19 -10.97
N GLY A 197 -0.69 -9.79 -10.37
CA GLY A 197 0.65 -10.25 -10.75
C GLY A 197 0.82 -11.76 -10.61
N VAL A 198 0.37 -12.35 -9.51
CA VAL A 198 0.44 -13.80 -9.27
C VAL A 198 -0.35 -14.57 -10.33
N ARG A 199 -1.59 -14.18 -10.63
CA ARG A 199 -2.38 -14.87 -11.67
C ARG A 199 -1.68 -14.83 -13.02
N PHE A 200 -1.11 -13.70 -13.40
CA PHE A 200 -0.35 -13.54 -14.64
C PHE A 200 0.96 -14.34 -14.62
N ALA A 201 1.69 -14.33 -13.51
CA ALA A 201 2.92 -15.09 -13.33
C ALA A 201 2.70 -16.59 -13.51
N LEU A 202 1.65 -17.16 -12.89
CA LEU A 202 1.31 -18.58 -13.03
C LEU A 202 0.99 -18.96 -14.49
N TYR A 203 0.32 -18.09 -15.23
CA TYR A 203 0.12 -18.29 -16.66
C TYR A 203 1.44 -18.29 -17.43
N CYS A 204 2.33 -17.34 -17.16
CA CYS A 204 3.65 -17.26 -17.80
C CYS A 204 4.48 -18.51 -17.50
N GLU A 205 4.49 -18.99 -16.25
CA GLU A 205 5.20 -20.21 -15.85
C GLU A 205 4.72 -21.44 -16.61
N GLN A 206 3.40 -21.65 -16.68
CA GLN A 206 2.80 -22.77 -17.41
C GLN A 206 3.14 -22.76 -18.91
N ARG A 207 3.41 -21.62 -19.50
CA ARG A 207 3.69 -21.42 -20.92
C ARG A 207 5.17 -21.19 -21.23
N GLY A 208 6.05 -21.17 -20.21
CA GLY A 208 7.47 -20.89 -20.36
C GLY A 208 7.78 -19.49 -20.89
N ILE A 209 6.90 -18.51 -20.61
CA ILE A 209 7.05 -17.13 -21.11
C ILE A 209 8.02 -16.37 -20.19
N GLN A 210 9.01 -15.73 -20.80
CA GLN A 210 10.02 -14.93 -20.11
C GLN A 210 10.07 -13.51 -20.68
N PHE A 211 10.48 -12.54 -19.85
CA PHE A 211 10.63 -11.14 -20.25
C PHE A 211 12.08 -10.65 -19.99
N PRO A 212 13.00 -10.85 -20.94
CA PRO A 212 14.43 -10.57 -20.73
C PRO A 212 14.77 -9.08 -20.42
N SER A 213 13.85 -8.16 -20.73
CA SER A 213 14.03 -6.74 -20.45
C SER A 213 13.79 -6.38 -18.98
N LEU A 214 13.11 -7.24 -18.20
CA LEU A 214 12.81 -6.98 -16.81
C LEU A 214 14.08 -6.91 -15.96
N ARG A 215 14.07 -5.97 -15.01
CA ARG A 215 15.12 -5.77 -14.02
C ARG A 215 14.60 -5.97 -12.60
N PHE A 216 13.33 -5.63 -12.34
CA PHE A 216 12.65 -5.85 -11.07
C PHE A 216 11.12 -5.89 -11.26
N VAL A 217 10.43 -6.35 -10.23
CA VAL A 217 8.99 -6.24 -10.07
C VAL A 217 8.71 -5.29 -8.91
N LEU A 218 7.85 -4.31 -9.12
CA LEU A 218 7.35 -3.41 -8.09
C LEU A 218 5.93 -3.85 -7.72
N CYS A 219 5.68 -4.14 -6.45
CA CYS A 219 4.35 -4.38 -5.92
C CYS A 219 3.87 -3.15 -5.17
N SER A 220 2.65 -2.73 -5.47
CA SER A 220 1.97 -1.62 -4.80
C SER A 220 0.47 -1.95 -4.68
N TYR A 221 -0.37 -1.01 -4.30
CA TYR A 221 -1.83 -1.11 -4.26
C TYR A 221 -2.40 -1.91 -3.09
N GLU A 222 -1.84 -3.08 -2.75
CA GLU A 222 -2.30 -3.97 -1.69
C GLU A 222 -1.14 -4.52 -0.84
N PHE A 223 -1.49 -5.24 0.23
CA PHE A 223 -0.52 -5.94 1.05
C PHE A 223 0.19 -7.04 0.25
N VAL A 224 1.52 -7.01 0.23
CA VAL A 224 2.35 -7.99 -0.49
C VAL A 224 2.65 -9.17 0.43
N SER A 225 1.93 -10.27 0.24
CA SER A 225 2.14 -11.52 1.00
C SER A 225 3.48 -12.17 0.65
N VAL A 226 4.05 -12.91 1.62
CA VAL A 226 5.21 -13.80 1.41
C VAL A 226 4.94 -14.82 0.28
N VAL A 227 3.69 -15.29 0.16
CA VAL A 227 3.26 -16.19 -0.91
C VAL A 227 3.36 -15.51 -2.28
N HIS A 228 2.84 -14.29 -2.40
CA HIS A 228 2.88 -13.53 -3.65
C HIS A 228 4.31 -13.21 -4.07
N ARG A 229 5.12 -12.71 -3.14
CA ARG A 229 6.53 -12.36 -3.37
C ARG A 229 7.31 -13.57 -3.89
N ARG A 230 7.13 -14.75 -3.28
CA ARG A 230 7.79 -16.00 -3.68
C ARG A 230 7.43 -16.42 -5.11
N ILE A 231 6.15 -16.39 -5.47
CA ILE A 231 5.69 -16.78 -6.83
C ILE A 231 6.22 -15.79 -7.87
N LEU A 232 6.11 -14.50 -7.61
CA LEU A 232 6.58 -13.47 -8.54
C LEU A 232 8.10 -13.55 -8.77
N ALA A 233 8.88 -13.74 -7.70
CA ALA A 233 10.32 -13.90 -7.78
C ALA A 233 10.71 -15.20 -8.53
N ARG A 234 10.03 -16.32 -8.24
CA ARG A 234 10.25 -17.60 -8.89
C ARG A 234 10.02 -17.51 -10.41
N VAL A 235 8.92 -16.90 -10.80
CA VAL A 235 8.50 -16.91 -12.22
C VAL A 235 9.25 -15.87 -13.04
N PHE A 236 9.41 -14.66 -12.55
CA PHE A 236 10.05 -13.60 -13.34
C PHE A 236 11.58 -13.58 -13.21
N GLY A 237 12.15 -14.27 -12.21
CA GLY A 237 13.59 -14.37 -12.03
C GLY A 237 14.32 -13.07 -11.70
N VAL A 238 13.58 -12.05 -11.23
CA VAL A 238 14.10 -10.73 -10.85
C VAL A 238 13.66 -10.36 -9.44
N PRO A 239 14.34 -9.43 -8.75
CA PRO A 239 13.92 -8.97 -7.43
C PRO A 239 12.50 -8.40 -7.43
N VAL A 240 11.77 -8.63 -6.32
CA VAL A 240 10.41 -8.14 -6.08
C VAL A 240 10.45 -7.17 -4.90
N PHE A 241 10.06 -5.94 -5.13
CA PHE A 241 10.04 -4.88 -4.13
C PHE A 241 8.62 -4.41 -3.85
N ASN A 242 8.39 -3.94 -2.62
CA ASN A 242 7.12 -3.37 -2.20
C ASN A 242 7.25 -1.85 -2.06
N LEU A 243 6.28 -1.13 -2.63
CA LEU A 243 6.12 0.32 -2.51
C LEU A 243 4.81 0.59 -1.78
N TYR A 244 4.91 1.13 -0.57
CA TYR A 244 3.76 1.40 0.29
C TYR A 244 3.40 2.88 0.31
N GLY A 245 2.11 3.16 0.27
CA GLY A 245 1.54 4.49 0.36
C GLY A 245 0.03 4.49 0.20
N SER A 246 -0.54 5.67 0.08
CA SER A 246 -1.97 5.86 -0.20
C SER A 246 -2.19 7.05 -1.14
N THR A 247 -3.38 7.14 -1.74
CA THR A 247 -3.74 8.27 -2.61
C THR A 247 -3.60 9.61 -1.87
N GLU A 248 -3.95 9.64 -0.58
CA GLU A 248 -3.93 10.85 0.23
C GLU A 248 -2.55 11.26 0.74
N THR A 249 -1.62 10.31 0.86
CA THR A 249 -0.29 10.58 1.45
C THR A 249 0.85 10.53 0.45
N GLY A 250 0.61 10.00 -0.75
CA GLY A 250 1.66 9.63 -1.68
C GLY A 250 2.39 8.36 -1.24
N HIS A 251 3.58 8.15 -1.77
CA HIS A 251 4.43 7.00 -1.47
C HIS A 251 5.28 7.27 -0.22
N LEU A 252 5.16 6.40 0.78
CA LEU A 252 5.71 6.61 2.12
C LEU A 252 6.92 5.72 2.42
N LEU A 253 6.87 4.45 1.99
CA LEU A 253 7.87 3.44 2.32
C LEU A 253 8.22 2.63 1.06
N MET A 254 9.48 2.22 0.94
CA MET A 254 9.97 1.37 -0.14
C MET A 254 10.91 0.30 0.42
N ASP A 255 10.77 -0.95 -0.04
CA ASP A 255 11.75 -2.00 0.25
C ASP A 255 13.14 -1.58 -0.27
N ASN A 256 14.17 -1.72 0.55
CA ASN A 256 15.54 -1.73 0.08
C ASN A 256 15.89 -3.09 -0.56
N GLU A 257 17.15 -3.30 -0.96
CA GLU A 257 17.61 -4.55 -1.59
C GLU A 257 17.56 -5.76 -0.65
N HIS A 258 17.41 -5.54 0.65
CA HIS A 258 17.33 -6.58 1.69
C HIS A 258 15.91 -6.88 2.14
N GLY A 259 14.92 -6.10 1.63
CA GLY A 259 13.51 -6.24 1.99
C GLY A 259 13.08 -5.44 3.23
N ASP A 260 13.95 -4.55 3.76
CA ASP A 260 13.57 -3.61 4.81
C ASP A 260 12.83 -2.42 4.20
N MET A 261 11.69 -2.04 4.74
CA MET A 261 10.94 -0.87 4.26
C MET A 261 11.53 0.42 4.83
N LYS A 262 12.10 1.22 3.93
CA LYS A 262 12.72 2.52 4.23
C LYS A 262 11.70 3.65 4.07
N PRO A 263 11.62 4.58 5.03
CA PRO A 263 10.73 5.72 4.92
C PRO A 263 11.30 6.82 4.00
N SER A 264 10.39 7.47 3.27
CA SER A 264 10.70 8.66 2.46
C SER A 264 10.71 9.90 3.35
N TYR A 265 11.84 10.17 4.00
CA TYR A 265 12.01 11.28 4.94
C TYR A 265 11.80 12.66 4.31
N ASP A 266 12.04 12.79 3.01
CA ASP A 266 11.87 14.07 2.30
C ASP A 266 10.40 14.41 2.06
N THR A 267 9.50 13.43 2.11
CA THR A 267 8.11 13.58 1.69
C THR A 267 7.11 13.47 2.83
N ALA A 268 7.45 12.74 3.90
CA ALA A 268 6.55 12.53 5.03
C ALA A 268 7.31 12.34 6.34
N PHE A 269 6.69 12.79 7.43
CA PHE A 269 7.05 12.42 8.79
C PHE A 269 6.09 11.34 9.30
N LEU A 270 6.66 10.23 9.81
CA LEU A 270 5.92 9.04 10.22
C LEU A 270 6.00 8.84 11.73
N GLU A 271 4.86 8.59 12.35
CA GLU A 271 4.73 8.26 13.76
C GLU A 271 4.04 6.90 13.90
N VAL A 272 4.45 6.11 14.90
CA VAL A 272 3.68 4.94 15.36
C VAL A 272 3.10 5.29 16.72
N VAL A 273 1.77 5.39 16.80
CA VAL A 273 1.07 5.80 18.02
C VAL A 273 0.27 4.64 18.63
N ASP A 274 -0.01 4.74 19.92
CA ASP A 274 -0.74 3.71 20.67
C ASP A 274 -0.17 2.29 20.48
N ALA A 275 1.18 2.19 20.44
CA ALA A 275 1.87 0.93 20.25
C ALA A 275 1.63 -0.03 21.42
N ASP A 276 1.43 -1.32 21.09
CA ASP A 276 1.37 -2.40 22.06
C ASP A 276 2.78 -2.80 22.56
N GLU A 277 2.86 -3.80 23.44
CA GLU A 277 4.13 -4.28 24.02
C GLU A 277 5.14 -4.80 22.98
N ARG A 278 4.69 -5.08 21.75
CA ARG A 278 5.51 -5.51 20.62
C ARG A 278 5.94 -4.34 19.72
N GLY A 279 5.58 -3.11 20.07
CA GLY A 279 5.87 -1.92 19.27
C GLY A 279 4.90 -1.70 18.09
N VAL A 280 3.83 -2.52 17.96
CA VAL A 280 2.86 -2.40 16.87
C VAL A 280 1.77 -1.41 17.25
N GLY A 281 1.74 -0.28 16.55
CA GLY A 281 0.77 0.79 16.75
C GLY A 281 0.14 1.28 15.45
N GLU A 282 -0.66 2.32 15.53
CA GLU A 282 -1.27 2.94 14.36
C GLU A 282 -0.27 3.85 13.66
N LEU A 283 -0.14 3.70 12.35
CA LEU A 283 0.68 4.57 11.53
C LEU A 283 -0.01 5.92 11.34
N VAL A 284 0.68 6.97 11.72
CA VAL A 284 0.27 8.36 11.60
C VAL A 284 1.23 9.08 10.68
N VAL A 285 0.68 9.85 9.74
CA VAL A 285 1.44 10.48 8.65
C VAL A 285 1.25 11.98 8.67
N THR A 286 2.35 12.72 8.59
CA THR A 286 2.35 14.15 8.27
C THR A 286 3.03 14.33 6.92
N THR A 287 2.30 14.85 5.93
CA THR A 287 2.88 15.13 4.60
C THR A 287 3.68 16.41 4.62
N LEU A 288 4.87 16.40 4.02
CA LEU A 288 5.79 17.55 4.02
C LEU A 288 5.76 18.35 2.72
N THR A 289 5.16 17.80 1.67
CA THR A 289 5.30 18.33 0.30
C THR A 289 3.96 18.62 -0.40
N ASN A 290 2.81 18.27 0.20
CA ASN A 290 1.50 18.62 -0.38
C ASN A 290 1.01 19.98 0.11
N ASP A 291 1.11 20.98 -0.76
CA ASP A 291 0.77 22.37 -0.44
C ASP A 291 -0.72 22.68 -0.49
N TYR A 292 -1.50 21.87 -1.18
CA TYR A 292 -2.94 22.10 -1.39
C TYR A 292 -3.84 21.34 -0.44
N MET A 293 -3.37 20.20 0.06
CA MET A 293 -4.07 19.37 1.03
C MET A 293 -3.05 18.77 2.00
N PRO A 294 -2.35 19.60 2.80
CA PRO A 294 -1.39 19.12 3.77
C PRO A 294 -2.09 18.30 4.86
N LEU A 295 -1.52 17.14 5.20
CA LEU A 295 -2.01 16.27 6.25
C LEU A 295 -1.11 16.36 7.48
N LEU A 296 -1.68 16.78 8.62
CA LEU A 296 -0.98 16.85 9.89
C LEU A 296 -1.47 15.71 10.77
N ARG A 297 -0.54 14.84 11.18
CA ARG A 297 -0.79 13.71 12.08
C ARG A 297 -2.03 12.89 11.68
N TYR A 298 -2.09 12.54 10.39
CA TYR A 298 -3.21 11.80 9.80
C TYR A 298 -3.14 10.31 10.11
N ARG A 299 -4.22 9.78 10.72
CA ARG A 299 -4.44 8.36 10.96
C ARG A 299 -4.80 7.66 9.64
N ILE A 300 -3.83 7.03 9.00
CA ILE A 300 -4.03 6.38 7.70
C ILE A 300 -4.89 5.10 7.80
N GLY A 301 -5.00 4.52 9.01
CA GLY A 301 -5.79 3.33 9.30
C GLY A 301 -5.04 2.03 9.10
N ASP A 302 -3.72 2.09 8.98
CA ASP A 302 -2.82 0.95 8.96
C ASP A 302 -2.07 0.81 10.28
N LEU A 303 -1.67 -0.41 10.61
CA LEU A 303 -0.78 -0.72 11.72
C LEU A 303 0.65 -0.86 11.19
N ALA A 304 1.58 -0.37 11.97
CA ALA A 304 3.01 -0.51 11.69
C ALA A 304 3.81 -0.74 12.99
N GLU A 305 4.96 -1.34 12.82
CA GLU A 305 6.03 -1.39 13.80
C GLU A 305 7.19 -0.56 13.27
N ARG A 306 7.78 0.28 14.13
CA ARG A 306 8.98 1.03 13.83
C ARG A 306 10.19 0.28 14.39
N ILE A 307 11.14 -0.01 13.53
CA ILE A 307 12.39 -0.69 13.90
C ILE A 307 13.51 0.35 13.91
N GLU A 308 14.04 0.62 15.09
CA GLU A 308 15.14 1.56 15.24
C GLU A 308 16.44 1.01 14.67
N ARG A 309 17.16 1.85 13.93
CA ARG A 309 18.48 1.58 13.36
C ARG A 309 19.46 2.70 13.75
N PRO A 310 20.76 2.51 13.65
CA PRO A 310 21.77 3.50 14.11
C PRO A 310 21.64 4.90 13.51
N TYR A 311 21.06 5.06 12.31
CA TYR A 311 21.00 6.35 11.61
C TYR A 311 19.63 6.66 11.02
N ALA A 312 18.69 5.71 11.10
CA ALA A 312 17.36 5.80 10.49
C ALA A 312 16.42 4.81 11.16
N SER A 313 15.14 4.85 10.83
CA SER A 313 14.20 3.80 11.21
C SER A 313 13.76 3.04 9.98
N ASP A 314 13.50 1.74 10.15
CA ASP A 314 12.77 0.93 9.20
C ASP A 314 11.34 0.75 9.71
N PHE A 315 10.45 0.30 8.84
CA PHE A 315 9.08 0.04 9.22
C PHE A 315 8.65 -1.36 8.76
N VAL A 316 7.82 -2.00 9.55
CA VAL A 316 7.05 -3.18 9.15
C VAL A 316 5.59 -2.79 9.09
N VAL A 317 4.97 -2.88 7.92
CA VAL A 317 3.54 -2.60 7.74
C VAL A 317 2.75 -3.86 8.09
N HIS A 318 1.92 -3.77 9.13
CA HIS A 318 1.14 -4.88 9.67
C HIS A 318 -0.24 -5.06 9.01
N GLY A 319 -0.62 -4.18 8.08
CA GLY A 319 -1.92 -4.17 7.39
C GLY A 319 -2.97 -3.30 8.10
N ARG A 320 -4.21 -3.36 7.63
CA ARG A 320 -5.30 -2.50 8.10
C ARG A 320 -5.75 -2.83 9.51
N ILE A 321 -6.07 -1.81 10.30
CA ILE A 321 -6.67 -1.98 11.64
C ILE A 321 -7.96 -2.81 11.56
N ARG A 322 -8.80 -2.53 10.58
CA ARG A 322 -10.10 -3.20 10.39
C ARG A 322 -10.00 -4.66 9.96
N ASP A 323 -8.84 -5.08 9.45
CA ASP A 323 -8.60 -6.44 8.95
C ASP A 323 -7.90 -7.33 10.00
N THR A 324 -7.70 -6.80 11.21
CA THR A 324 -7.12 -7.57 12.32
C THR A 324 -8.09 -8.63 12.86
N LEU A 325 -7.52 -9.76 13.31
CA LEU A 325 -8.23 -10.84 13.97
C LEU A 325 -8.06 -10.73 15.49
N THR A 326 -8.84 -11.53 16.23
CA THR A 326 -8.73 -11.62 17.68
C THR A 326 -8.34 -13.04 18.07
N ALA A 327 -7.23 -13.20 18.78
CA ALA A 327 -6.81 -14.49 19.33
C ALA A 327 -7.72 -14.91 20.50
N GLY A 328 -7.71 -16.21 20.83
CA GLY A 328 -8.52 -16.76 21.92
C GLY A 328 -8.22 -16.18 23.30
N ASP A 329 -7.05 -15.57 23.49
CA ASP A 329 -6.64 -14.81 24.70
C ASP A 329 -7.00 -13.32 24.63
N GLY A 330 -7.70 -12.88 23.58
CA GLY A 330 -8.13 -11.50 23.40
C GLY A 330 -7.10 -10.58 22.72
N ARG A 331 -5.89 -11.06 22.41
CA ARG A 331 -4.87 -10.28 21.70
C ARG A 331 -5.31 -9.97 20.27
N ARG A 332 -4.92 -8.80 19.79
CA ARG A 332 -5.01 -8.43 18.38
C ARG A 332 -3.95 -9.17 17.56
N VAL A 333 -4.38 -9.80 16.46
CA VAL A 333 -3.52 -10.46 15.48
C VAL A 333 -3.62 -9.70 14.16
N THR A 334 -2.49 -9.30 13.60
CA THR A 334 -2.40 -8.48 12.40
C THR A 334 -2.30 -9.33 11.13
N THR A 335 -2.61 -8.73 9.97
CA THR A 335 -2.44 -9.39 8.67
C THR A 335 -1.00 -9.87 8.46
N TRP A 336 0.00 -9.06 8.82
CA TRP A 336 1.40 -9.44 8.72
C TRP A 336 1.75 -10.69 9.55
N GLN A 337 1.26 -10.77 10.79
CA GLN A 337 1.50 -11.94 11.64
C GLN A 337 0.90 -13.22 11.06
N VAL A 338 -0.31 -13.13 10.51
CA VAL A 338 -0.93 -14.25 9.79
C VAL A 338 -0.09 -14.62 8.57
N ASP A 339 0.37 -13.64 7.79
CA ASP A 339 1.17 -13.85 6.59
C ASP A 339 2.49 -14.58 6.86
N GLN A 340 3.13 -14.31 8.01
CA GLN A 340 4.36 -15.02 8.39
C GLN A 340 4.16 -16.53 8.60
N CYS A 341 2.95 -16.98 8.95
CA CYS A 341 2.63 -18.41 9.04
C CYS A 341 2.71 -19.12 7.66
N PHE A 342 2.75 -18.37 6.56
CA PHE A 342 2.86 -18.90 5.20
C PHE A 342 4.29 -18.89 4.64
N ALA A 343 5.29 -18.51 5.44
CA ALA A 343 6.68 -18.38 4.98
C ALA A 343 7.23 -19.68 4.35
N GLU A 344 6.85 -20.84 4.90
CA GLU A 344 7.25 -22.16 4.42
C GLU A 344 6.12 -22.92 3.68
N THR A 345 5.02 -22.22 3.33
CA THR A 345 3.84 -22.84 2.73
C THR A 345 3.91 -22.77 1.21
N ASP A 346 4.13 -23.92 0.57
CA ASP A 346 4.08 -24.06 -0.90
C ASP A 346 2.69 -24.50 -1.39
N GLY A 347 2.43 -24.30 -2.68
CA GLY A 347 1.21 -24.77 -3.34
C GLY A 347 -0.02 -23.87 -3.15
N ILE A 348 0.15 -22.68 -2.56
CA ILE A 348 -0.90 -21.66 -2.41
C ILE A 348 -0.54 -20.45 -3.27
N ALA A 349 -1.45 -20.06 -4.17
CA ALA A 349 -1.30 -18.88 -5.01
C ALA A 349 -1.81 -17.60 -4.34
N HIS A 350 -2.90 -17.71 -3.60
CA HIS A 350 -3.52 -16.60 -2.86
C HIS A 350 -4.38 -17.18 -1.75
N TYR A 351 -4.53 -16.47 -0.63
CA TYR A 351 -5.31 -16.93 0.51
C TYR A 351 -6.11 -15.81 1.15
N GLU A 352 -7.10 -16.24 1.96
CA GLU A 352 -7.90 -15.40 2.84
C GLU A 352 -8.19 -16.17 4.13
N LEU A 353 -7.85 -15.61 5.27
CA LEU A 353 -8.22 -16.14 6.58
C LEU A 353 -9.41 -15.35 7.12
N ARG A 354 -10.56 -16.01 7.25
CA ARG A 354 -11.80 -15.44 7.78
C ARG A 354 -12.03 -15.88 9.20
N GLN A 355 -12.32 -14.94 10.08
CA GLN A 355 -12.75 -15.19 11.45
C GLN A 355 -14.22 -14.81 11.61
N ASP A 356 -15.03 -15.71 12.14
CA ASP A 356 -16.43 -15.44 12.44
C ASP A 356 -16.61 -14.77 13.82
N GLU A 357 -17.88 -14.57 14.23
CA GLU A 357 -18.23 -13.94 15.50
C GLU A 357 -17.87 -14.79 16.73
N ASN A 358 -17.83 -16.10 16.58
CA ASN A 358 -17.46 -17.03 17.64
C ASN A 358 -15.94 -17.12 17.81
N GLY A 359 -15.19 -16.51 16.88
CA GLY A 359 -13.75 -16.61 16.82
C GLY A 359 -13.24 -17.75 15.93
N ASP A 360 -14.13 -18.59 15.39
CA ASP A 360 -13.73 -19.70 14.52
C ASP A 360 -13.14 -19.17 13.19
N CYS A 361 -12.07 -19.83 12.74
CA CYS A 361 -11.36 -19.40 11.54
C CYS A 361 -11.43 -20.42 10.41
N VAL A 362 -11.60 -19.91 9.19
CA VAL A 362 -11.54 -20.68 7.94
C VAL A 362 -10.47 -20.08 7.03
N LEU A 363 -9.50 -20.90 6.67
CA LEU A 363 -8.50 -20.59 5.67
C LEU A 363 -9.03 -20.98 4.29
N ARG A 364 -9.28 -20.00 3.43
CA ARG A 364 -9.60 -20.18 2.03
C ARG A 364 -8.40 -19.87 1.18
N PHE A 365 -8.13 -20.67 0.16
CA PHE A 365 -6.98 -20.43 -0.70
C PHE A 365 -7.23 -20.87 -2.14
N VAL A 366 -6.56 -20.19 -3.07
CA VAL A 366 -6.44 -20.57 -4.47
C VAL A 366 -5.16 -21.41 -4.61
N PRO A 367 -5.24 -22.64 -5.15
CA PRO A 367 -4.07 -23.47 -5.32
C PRO A 367 -3.07 -22.92 -6.35
N ASP A 368 -1.78 -23.15 -6.11
CA ASP A 368 -0.69 -23.02 -7.08
C ASP A 368 -0.36 -24.40 -7.65
N GLY A 369 -0.54 -24.61 -8.93
CA GLY A 369 -0.33 -25.91 -9.59
C GLY A 369 -1.18 -27.03 -9.00
N ALA A 370 -0.53 -28.06 -8.46
CA ALA A 370 -1.22 -29.18 -7.81
C ALA A 370 -1.82 -28.86 -6.43
N GLY A 371 -1.53 -27.67 -5.93
CA GLY A 371 -1.94 -27.24 -4.61
C GLY A 371 -1.01 -27.73 -3.48
N PRO A 372 -1.26 -27.29 -2.25
CA PRO A 372 -0.48 -27.66 -1.07
C PRO A 372 -0.71 -29.13 -0.71
N THR A 373 0.32 -29.79 -0.19
CA THR A 373 0.16 -31.14 0.36
C THR A 373 -0.61 -31.11 1.69
N ALA A 374 -1.18 -32.26 2.10
CA ALA A 374 -1.84 -32.38 3.40
C ALA A 374 -0.90 -31.97 4.55
N LYS A 375 0.37 -32.38 4.48
CA LYS A 375 1.40 -32.02 5.46
C LYS A 375 1.66 -30.52 5.51
N THR A 376 1.70 -29.85 4.36
CA THR A 376 1.87 -28.40 4.27
C THR A 376 0.70 -27.68 4.93
N LEU A 377 -0.54 -28.10 4.64
CA LEU A 377 -1.75 -27.52 5.23
C LEU A 377 -1.81 -27.74 6.74
N GLU A 378 -1.43 -28.94 7.22
CA GLU A 378 -1.36 -29.25 8.65
C GLU A 378 -0.34 -28.36 9.37
N HIS A 379 0.85 -28.18 8.79
CA HIS A 379 1.87 -27.30 9.33
C HIS A 379 1.40 -25.85 9.42
N THR A 380 0.89 -25.30 8.32
CA THR A 380 0.35 -23.93 8.30
C THR A 380 -0.82 -23.76 9.27
N GLY A 381 -1.71 -24.74 9.32
CA GLY A 381 -2.82 -24.77 10.26
C GLY A 381 -2.37 -24.78 11.72
N SER A 382 -1.29 -25.50 12.05
CA SER A 382 -0.69 -25.50 13.40
C SER A 382 -0.12 -24.13 13.76
N GLN A 383 0.64 -23.51 12.87
CA GLN A 383 1.20 -22.17 13.09
C GLN A 383 0.09 -21.11 13.29
N LEU A 384 -0.95 -21.15 12.47
CA LEU A 384 -2.11 -20.28 12.64
C LEU A 384 -2.86 -20.55 13.94
N GLY A 385 -3.00 -21.83 14.35
CA GLY A 385 -3.61 -22.23 15.61
C GLY A 385 -2.84 -21.72 16.82
N GLU A 386 -1.51 -21.80 16.80
CA GLU A 386 -0.64 -21.25 17.83
C GLU A 386 -0.73 -19.72 17.89
N LEU A 387 -0.66 -19.03 16.75
CA LEU A 387 -0.77 -17.58 16.66
C LEU A 387 -2.11 -17.08 17.23
N LEU A 388 -3.21 -17.77 16.90
CA LEU A 388 -4.57 -17.40 17.30
C LEU A 388 -4.98 -18.01 18.65
N THR A 389 -4.12 -18.80 19.27
CA THR A 389 -4.40 -19.50 20.55
C THR A 389 -5.65 -20.37 20.50
N PHE A 390 -5.88 -21.04 19.36
CA PHE A 390 -7.01 -21.94 19.17
C PHE A 390 -6.66 -23.38 19.55
N ARG A 391 -7.61 -24.04 20.25
CA ARG A 391 -7.50 -25.46 20.59
C ARG A 391 -8.04 -26.38 19.49
N GLN A 392 -8.87 -25.86 18.60
CA GLN A 392 -9.42 -26.59 17.45
C GLN A 392 -8.64 -26.23 16.19
N GLY A 393 -8.45 -27.21 15.29
CA GLY A 393 -7.75 -26.98 14.03
C GLY A 393 -8.48 -25.98 13.13
N ILE A 394 -7.72 -25.26 12.31
CA ILE A 394 -8.26 -24.31 11.33
C ILE A 394 -8.82 -25.09 10.14
N LYS A 395 -10.09 -24.85 9.82
CA LYS A 395 -10.73 -25.42 8.62
C LYS A 395 -10.07 -24.82 7.37
N THR A 396 -9.78 -25.66 6.38
CA THR A 396 -9.20 -25.24 5.10
C THR A 396 -10.16 -25.51 3.95
N GLU A 397 -10.27 -24.56 3.01
CA GLU A 397 -11.13 -24.66 1.83
C GLU A 397 -10.33 -24.23 0.58
N ALA A 398 -10.11 -25.17 -0.36
CA ALA A 398 -9.57 -24.83 -1.66
C ALA A 398 -10.66 -24.19 -2.53
N MET A 399 -10.36 -23.04 -3.09
CA MET A 399 -11.28 -22.25 -3.89
C MET A 399 -10.70 -22.04 -5.30
N PRO A 400 -11.51 -22.15 -6.37
CA PRO A 400 -11.04 -21.81 -7.71
C PRO A 400 -10.81 -20.31 -7.87
N VAL A 401 -11.55 -19.49 -7.11
CA VAL A 401 -11.50 -18.03 -7.16
C VAL A 401 -11.75 -17.46 -5.77
N LEU A 402 -10.98 -16.48 -5.36
CA LEU A 402 -11.30 -15.56 -4.30
C LEU A 402 -11.66 -14.20 -4.94
N VAL A 403 -12.68 -13.54 -4.39
CA VAL A 403 -13.19 -12.29 -4.95
C VAL A 403 -12.75 -11.10 -4.09
N PRO A 404 -12.38 -9.97 -4.72
CA PRO A 404 -12.01 -8.78 -3.99
C PRO A 404 -13.23 -8.14 -3.28
N ALA A 405 -12.96 -7.29 -2.31
CA ALA A 405 -13.97 -6.43 -1.71
C ALA A 405 -14.56 -5.45 -2.76
N ALA A 406 -15.64 -4.73 -2.41
CA ALA A 406 -16.28 -3.76 -3.30
C ALA A 406 -15.32 -2.67 -3.83
N SER A 407 -14.25 -2.36 -3.07
CA SER A 407 -13.18 -1.45 -3.48
C SER A 407 -12.26 -1.99 -4.60
N GLY A 408 -12.38 -3.28 -4.95
CA GLY A 408 -11.47 -3.98 -5.87
C GLY A 408 -10.26 -4.58 -5.19
N LYS A 409 -10.07 -4.38 -3.88
CA LYS A 409 -8.92 -4.87 -3.12
C LYS A 409 -9.21 -6.20 -2.44
N PHE A 410 -8.22 -7.07 -2.41
CA PHE A 410 -8.26 -8.33 -1.67
C PHE A 410 -7.89 -8.11 -0.20
N ARG A 411 -8.41 -8.95 0.68
CA ARG A 411 -8.08 -8.96 2.10
C ARG A 411 -7.54 -10.33 2.47
N LEU A 412 -6.31 -10.38 2.95
CA LEU A 412 -5.72 -11.65 3.41
C LEU A 412 -6.29 -12.10 4.75
N THR A 413 -6.79 -11.15 5.56
CA THR A 413 -7.47 -11.41 6.83
C THR A 413 -8.73 -10.59 6.91
N GLN A 414 -9.81 -11.14 7.47
CA GLN A 414 -11.02 -10.39 7.74
C GLN A 414 -11.89 -11.02 8.82
N ARG A 415 -12.58 -10.18 9.58
CA ARG A 415 -13.67 -10.62 10.46
C ARG A 415 -15.01 -10.50 9.72
N THR A 416 -15.82 -11.54 9.77
CA THR A 416 -17.21 -11.46 9.29
C THR A 416 -18.05 -10.76 10.36
N ALA A 417 -18.61 -9.60 10.03
CA ALA A 417 -19.63 -8.98 10.88
C ALA A 417 -20.88 -9.86 10.86
N LYS A 418 -21.71 -9.77 11.93
CA LYS A 418 -23.07 -10.33 11.91
C LYS A 418 -23.73 -9.93 10.61
N SER A 419 -24.19 -10.92 9.85
CA SER A 419 -25.17 -10.65 8.80
C SER A 419 -26.38 -10.05 9.54
N GLY A 420 -26.45 -8.71 9.51
CA GLY A 420 -27.59 -7.98 10.02
C GLY A 420 -28.84 -8.52 9.36
N ALA A 421 -29.78 -8.90 10.20
CA ALA A 421 -31.12 -9.30 9.83
C ALA A 421 -31.85 -8.16 9.10
#